data_d1b46c5c8ec1cd91c64be4e422d79cd7
#
_entry.id   d1b46c5c8ec1cd91c64be4e422d79cd7
#
_cell.length_a   1.000
_cell.length_b   1.000
_cell.length_c   1.000
_cell.angle_alpha   90.00
_cell.angle_beta   90.00
_cell.angle_gamma   90.00
#
_symmetry.space_group_name_H-M   'P 1'
#
loop_
_entity.id
_entity.type
_entity.pdbx_description
1 polymer ?
#
loop_
_entity_poly.entity_id
_entity_poly.type
_entity_poly.pdbx_seq_one_letter_code
_entity_poly.pdbx_strand_id
1 'polypeptide(L)'
;MSVLDIKNKSDHTKAKMFLDDNGGLGMQRFDTLKYKQFDKITDKQLGFFWRPEEVDILRDAKDFKDLSEHEQHIFTSNLKRQILLDSVQGRSPNLAFLPIVSIPELETWIETWAFSETIH
;
A
#
# COMPACT_ATOMS: atom_id res chain seq x y z
N MET A 1 -20.52 -1.77 -13.19
CA MET A 1 -19.27 -1.34 -13.84
C MET A 1 -18.42 -2.60 -14.03
N SER A 2 -17.90 -2.86 -15.23
CA SER A 2 -17.02 -4.04 -15.43
C SER A 2 -15.66 -3.73 -14.81
N VAL A 3 -15.07 -4.70 -14.10
CA VAL A 3 -13.72 -4.58 -13.51
C VAL A 3 -12.65 -4.53 -14.62
N LEU A 4 -12.95 -5.10 -15.76
CA LEU A 4 -12.05 -5.13 -16.91
C LEU A 4 -12.83 -4.86 -18.21
N ASP A 5 -12.37 -3.91 -18.99
CA ASP A 5 -12.81 -3.73 -20.36
C ASP A 5 -11.76 -4.25 -21.35
N ILE A 6 -11.92 -5.50 -21.76
CA ILE A 6 -11.02 -6.15 -22.73
C ILE A 6 -11.02 -5.49 -24.12
N LYS A 7 -11.99 -4.63 -24.39
CA LYS A 7 -12.08 -3.88 -25.65
C LYS A 7 -11.39 -2.52 -25.55
N ASN A 8 -11.00 -2.11 -24.37
CA ASN A 8 -10.27 -0.86 -24.19
C ASN A 8 -8.90 -0.96 -24.89
N LYS A 9 -8.75 -0.18 -25.94
CA LYS A 9 -7.50 -0.08 -26.74
C LYS A 9 -6.80 1.27 -26.51
N SER A 10 -7.19 1.99 -25.47
CA SER A 10 -6.54 3.27 -25.16
C SER A 10 -5.05 3.09 -24.88
N ASP A 11 -4.28 4.06 -25.33
CA ASP A 11 -2.84 4.10 -25.08
C ASP A 11 -2.60 4.68 -23.67
N HIS A 12 -2.37 3.80 -22.68
CA HIS A 12 -2.14 4.20 -21.30
C HIS A 12 -0.93 5.13 -21.13
N THR A 13 0.02 5.13 -22.09
CA THR A 13 1.17 6.04 -22.03
C THR A 13 0.76 7.51 -22.23
N LYS A 14 -0.41 7.74 -22.81
CA LYS A 14 -1.01 9.08 -22.98
C LYS A 14 -2.01 9.42 -21.90
N ALA A 15 -2.48 8.44 -21.14
CA ALA A 15 -3.48 8.64 -20.09
C ALA A 15 -2.99 9.57 -18.98
N LYS A 16 -3.90 10.26 -18.31
CA LYS A 16 -3.64 10.94 -17.04
C LYS A 16 -3.33 9.90 -15.97
N MET A 17 -2.69 10.30 -14.87
CA MET A 17 -2.47 9.40 -13.74
C MET A 17 -3.78 8.94 -13.11
N PHE A 18 -4.73 9.86 -13.00
CA PHE A 18 -6.06 9.65 -12.42
C PHE A 18 -7.13 10.26 -13.32
N LEU A 19 -8.32 9.68 -13.28
CA LEU A 19 -9.54 10.21 -13.94
C LEU A 19 -9.31 10.52 -15.43
N ASP A 20 -8.74 9.57 -16.17
CA ASP A 20 -8.57 9.74 -17.61
C ASP A 20 -9.91 9.74 -18.35
N ASP A 21 -10.06 10.64 -19.31
CA ASP A 21 -11.31 10.84 -20.06
C ASP A 21 -11.66 9.65 -20.97
N ASN A 22 -10.68 8.82 -21.31
CA ASN A 22 -10.85 7.63 -22.15
C ASN A 22 -11.27 6.37 -21.38
N GLY A 23 -11.62 6.52 -20.10
CA GLY A 23 -12.08 5.43 -19.24
C GLY A 23 -10.99 4.85 -18.36
N GLY A 24 -11.37 3.78 -17.64
CA GLY A 24 -10.51 3.14 -16.66
C GLY A 24 -9.43 2.25 -17.27
N LEU A 25 -8.75 1.56 -16.40
CA LEU A 25 -7.69 0.62 -16.75
C LEU A 25 -8.18 -0.49 -17.69
N GLY A 26 -7.37 -0.75 -18.71
CA GLY A 26 -7.47 -1.96 -19.52
C GLY A 26 -6.63 -3.09 -18.91
N MET A 27 -6.04 -3.94 -19.76
CA MET A 27 -5.11 -4.96 -19.29
C MET A 27 -3.84 -4.31 -18.72
N GLN A 28 -3.34 -4.86 -17.64
CA GLN A 28 -2.05 -4.45 -17.09
C GLN A 28 -0.93 -4.76 -18.08
N ARG A 29 -0.05 -3.78 -18.28
CA ARG A 29 1.07 -3.87 -19.21
C ARG A 29 2.34 -3.38 -18.53
N PHE A 30 3.34 -4.23 -18.55
CA PHE A 30 4.66 -3.96 -17.96
C PHE A 30 5.76 -3.77 -19.02
N ASP A 31 5.42 -3.97 -20.30
CA ASP A 31 6.32 -3.79 -21.43
C ASP A 31 6.54 -2.31 -21.79
N THR A 32 5.56 -1.45 -21.45
CA THR A 32 5.60 -0.03 -21.76
C THR A 32 5.05 0.77 -20.60
N LEU A 33 5.92 1.44 -19.86
CA LEU A 33 5.57 2.24 -18.70
C LEU A 33 5.67 3.73 -19.02
N LYS A 34 4.65 4.51 -18.64
CA LYS A 34 4.67 5.97 -18.73
C LYS A 34 5.57 6.57 -17.65
N TYR A 35 5.46 6.08 -16.42
CA TYR A 35 6.20 6.55 -15.25
C TYR A 35 6.97 5.42 -14.58
N LYS A 36 8.14 5.11 -15.09
CA LYS A 36 9.04 4.06 -14.57
C LYS A 36 9.39 4.20 -13.08
N GLN A 37 9.19 5.37 -12.50
CA GLN A 37 9.42 5.57 -11.07
C GLN A 37 8.47 4.77 -10.19
N PHE A 38 7.22 4.54 -10.59
CA PHE A 38 6.28 3.73 -9.81
C PHE A 38 6.69 2.26 -9.79
N ASP A 39 7.13 1.73 -10.92
CA ASP A 39 7.70 0.39 -11.00
C ASP A 39 8.92 0.23 -10.06
N LYS A 40 9.86 1.19 -10.11
CA LYS A 40 11.02 1.20 -9.20
C LYS A 40 10.65 1.31 -7.72
N ILE A 41 9.60 2.07 -7.39
CA ILE A 41 9.12 2.19 -6.01
C ILE A 41 8.48 0.89 -5.57
N THR A 42 7.73 0.22 -6.44
CA THR A 42 7.16 -1.10 -6.19
C THR A 42 8.25 -2.13 -5.89
N ASP A 43 9.27 -2.23 -6.74
CA ASP A 43 10.41 -3.12 -6.52
C ASP A 43 11.11 -2.83 -5.19
N LYS A 44 11.31 -1.55 -4.89
CA LYS A 44 11.93 -1.13 -3.62
C LYS A 44 11.06 -1.51 -2.42
N GLN A 45 9.74 -1.33 -2.51
CA GLN A 45 8.79 -1.70 -1.46
C GLN A 45 8.81 -3.22 -1.20
N LEU A 46 8.82 -4.01 -2.26
CA LEU A 46 8.92 -5.47 -2.16
C LEU A 46 10.26 -5.91 -1.55
N GLY A 47 11.34 -5.18 -1.82
CA GLY A 47 12.66 -5.43 -1.23
C GLY A 47 12.74 -5.16 0.27
N PHE A 48 11.79 -4.42 0.84
CA PHE A 48 11.66 -4.18 2.28
C PHE A 48 10.65 -5.10 2.96
N PHE A 49 10.13 -6.07 2.25
CA PHE A 49 9.18 -7.02 2.82
C PHE A 49 9.81 -7.79 3.98
N TRP A 50 9.11 -7.85 5.09
CA TRP A 50 9.45 -8.64 6.26
C TRP A 50 8.19 -9.25 6.87
N ARG A 51 8.35 -10.31 7.61
CA ARG A 51 7.27 -11.00 8.30
C ARG A 51 7.35 -10.72 9.79
N PRO A 52 6.21 -10.57 10.49
CA PRO A 52 6.20 -10.33 11.94
C PRO A 52 7.02 -11.37 12.73
N GLU A 53 7.05 -12.63 12.28
CA GLU A 53 7.79 -13.70 12.93
C GLU A 53 9.32 -13.55 12.84
N GLU A 54 9.82 -12.68 11.96
CA GLU A 54 11.25 -12.40 11.82
C GLU A 54 11.77 -11.44 12.91
N VAL A 55 10.85 -10.80 13.65
CA VAL A 55 11.18 -9.88 14.74
C VAL A 55 11.07 -10.60 16.08
N ASP A 56 12.20 -10.80 16.77
CA ASP A 56 12.23 -11.40 18.10
C ASP A 56 11.82 -10.36 19.17
N ILE A 57 10.64 -10.52 19.73
CA ILE A 57 10.08 -9.66 20.81
C ILE A 57 10.08 -10.34 22.19
N LEU A 58 10.72 -11.49 22.36
CA LEU A 58 10.71 -12.23 23.63
C LEU A 58 11.35 -11.41 24.76
N ARG A 59 12.41 -10.67 24.45
CA ARG A 59 13.05 -9.79 25.42
C ARG A 59 12.16 -8.61 25.81
N ASP A 60 11.42 -8.05 24.85
CA ASP A 60 10.57 -6.87 25.04
C ASP A 60 9.45 -7.15 26.07
N ALA A 61 8.95 -8.39 26.10
CA ALA A 61 7.94 -8.77 27.09
C ALA A 61 8.45 -8.67 28.55
N LYS A 62 9.75 -8.89 28.77
CA LYS A 62 10.39 -8.69 30.08
C LYS A 62 10.64 -7.21 30.32
N ASP A 63 11.26 -6.54 29.37
CA ASP A 63 11.62 -5.12 29.49
C ASP A 63 10.36 -4.26 29.74
N PHE A 64 9.22 -4.60 29.11
CA PHE A 64 7.94 -3.92 29.34
C PHE A 64 7.45 -4.04 30.79
N LYS A 65 7.68 -5.18 31.47
CA LYS A 65 7.29 -5.38 32.86
C LYS A 65 8.14 -4.56 33.83
N ASP A 66 9.36 -4.25 33.44
CA ASP A 66 10.30 -3.46 34.23
C ASP A 66 10.06 -1.94 34.10
N LEU A 67 9.19 -1.52 33.18
CA LEU A 67 8.78 -0.12 33.02
C LEU A 67 7.85 0.32 34.19
N SER A 68 7.90 1.59 34.53
CA SER A 68 6.92 2.20 35.42
C SER A 68 5.51 2.18 34.86
N GLU A 69 4.48 2.24 35.70
CA GLU A 69 3.07 2.27 35.24
C GLU A 69 2.82 3.42 34.26
N HIS A 70 3.48 4.55 34.43
CA HIS A 70 3.35 5.71 33.54
C HIS A 70 3.94 5.42 32.14
N GLU A 71 5.12 4.80 32.08
CA GLU A 71 5.75 4.41 30.84
C GLU A 71 4.96 3.33 30.11
N GLN A 72 4.46 2.32 30.83
CA GLN A 72 3.57 1.29 30.28
C GLN A 72 2.30 1.91 29.71
N HIS A 73 1.72 2.91 30.39
CA HIS A 73 0.53 3.61 29.92
C HIS A 73 0.80 4.38 28.62
N ILE A 74 1.91 5.13 28.56
CA ILE A 74 2.30 5.88 27.36
C ILE A 74 2.51 4.92 26.17
N PHE A 75 3.31 3.87 26.38
CA PHE A 75 3.61 2.87 25.36
C PHE A 75 2.34 2.21 24.80
N THR A 76 1.50 1.70 25.71
CA THR A 76 0.25 1.02 25.32
C THR A 76 -0.72 1.97 24.61
N SER A 77 -0.82 3.22 25.05
CA SER A 77 -1.70 4.22 24.44
C SER A 77 -1.25 4.57 23.02
N ASN A 78 0.06 4.69 22.80
CA ASN A 78 0.61 4.92 21.48
C ASN A 78 0.36 3.75 20.54
N LEU A 79 0.58 2.50 20.98
CA LEU A 79 0.29 1.32 20.18
C LEU A 79 -1.19 1.20 19.82
N LYS A 80 -2.10 1.47 20.75
CA LYS A 80 -3.54 1.48 20.48
C LYS A 80 -3.91 2.51 19.40
N ARG A 81 -3.30 3.69 19.46
CA ARG A 81 -3.50 4.72 18.43
C ARG A 81 -2.95 4.28 17.08
N GLN A 82 -1.75 3.68 17.06
CA GLN A 82 -1.12 3.19 15.84
C GLN A 82 -1.97 2.12 15.16
N ILE A 83 -2.46 1.13 15.91
CA ILE A 83 -3.38 0.09 15.38
C ILE A 83 -4.58 0.71 14.66
N LEU A 84 -5.16 1.78 15.23
CA LEU A 84 -6.27 2.48 14.59
C LEU A 84 -5.85 3.15 13.28
N LEU A 85 -4.71 3.85 13.29
CA LEU A 85 -4.17 4.54 12.11
C LEU A 85 -3.83 3.55 10.99
N ASP A 86 -3.15 2.46 11.31
CA ASP A 86 -2.74 1.42 10.36
C ASP A 86 -3.96 0.69 9.79
N SER A 87 -5.00 0.49 10.59
CA SER A 87 -6.27 -0.08 10.11
C SER A 87 -6.97 0.81 9.06
N VAL A 88 -6.83 2.12 9.16
CA VAL A 88 -7.30 3.07 8.15
C VAL A 88 -6.37 3.06 6.95
N GLN A 89 -5.06 3.14 7.20
CA GLN A 89 -4.03 3.24 6.17
C GLN A 89 -3.99 1.99 5.29
N GLY A 90 -4.16 0.79 5.83
CA GLY A 90 -4.20 -0.45 5.06
C GLY A 90 -5.39 -0.55 4.08
N ARG A 91 -6.47 0.19 4.33
CA ARG A 91 -7.67 0.19 3.47
C ARG A 91 -7.74 1.38 2.52
N SER A 92 -7.33 2.54 3.01
CA SER A 92 -7.57 3.82 2.34
C SER A 92 -6.94 3.95 0.96
N PRO A 93 -5.71 3.51 0.69
CA PRO A 93 -5.13 3.63 -0.63
C PRO A 93 -5.97 2.95 -1.71
N ASN A 94 -6.41 1.72 -1.47
CA ASN A 94 -7.21 0.97 -2.41
C ASN A 94 -8.60 1.61 -2.60
N LEU A 95 -9.27 2.01 -1.53
CA LEU A 95 -10.60 2.61 -1.60
C LEU A 95 -10.59 3.98 -2.28
N ALA A 96 -9.55 4.79 -2.02
CA ALA A 96 -9.46 6.15 -2.53
C ALA A 96 -8.93 6.22 -3.96
N PHE A 97 -7.91 5.43 -4.30
CA PHE A 97 -7.16 5.60 -5.52
C PHE A 97 -7.47 4.58 -6.62
N LEU A 98 -7.74 3.31 -6.29
CA LEU A 98 -8.05 2.31 -7.33
C LEU A 98 -9.26 2.67 -8.20
N PRO A 99 -10.34 3.27 -7.66
CA PRO A 99 -11.47 3.67 -8.51
C PRO A 99 -11.16 4.75 -9.54
N ILE A 100 -10.08 5.49 -9.36
CA ILE A 100 -9.74 6.66 -10.17
C ILE A 100 -8.41 6.56 -10.90
N VAL A 101 -7.56 5.57 -10.58
CA VAL A 101 -6.27 5.38 -11.23
C VAL A 101 -6.45 4.99 -12.70
N SER A 102 -5.59 5.50 -13.57
CA SER A 102 -5.73 5.33 -15.03
C SER A 102 -4.49 4.74 -15.70
N ILE A 103 -3.42 4.48 -14.95
CA ILE A 103 -2.18 3.89 -15.48
C ILE A 103 -1.75 2.65 -14.68
N PRO A 104 -1.34 1.56 -15.36
CA PRO A 104 -1.11 0.25 -14.72
C PRO A 104 -0.01 0.24 -13.66
N GLU A 105 1.10 0.92 -13.89
CA GLU A 105 2.23 0.95 -12.95
C GLU A 105 1.88 1.68 -11.64
N LEU A 106 1.00 2.68 -11.70
CA LEU A 106 0.50 3.36 -10.51
C LEU A 106 -0.50 2.50 -9.74
N GLU A 107 -1.37 1.77 -10.44
CA GLU A 107 -2.27 0.78 -9.85
C GLU A 107 -1.47 -0.25 -9.05
N THR A 108 -0.48 -0.88 -9.68
CA THR A 108 0.38 -1.89 -9.05
C THR A 108 1.07 -1.34 -7.80
N TRP A 109 1.55 -0.10 -7.85
CA TRP A 109 2.17 0.51 -6.68
C TRP A 109 1.18 0.78 -5.56
N ILE A 110 -0.03 1.27 -5.86
CA ILE A 110 -1.09 1.52 -4.87
C ILE A 110 -1.47 0.22 -4.15
N GLU A 111 -1.63 -0.88 -4.90
CA GLU A 111 -1.95 -2.20 -4.32
C GLU A 111 -0.82 -2.73 -3.45
N THR A 112 0.44 -2.59 -3.90
CA THR A 112 1.62 -3.00 -3.14
C THR A 112 1.75 -2.19 -1.86
N TRP A 113 1.51 -0.89 -1.91
CA TRP A 113 1.48 -0.03 -0.73
C TRP A 113 0.40 -0.46 0.26
N ALA A 114 -0.85 -0.62 -0.18
CA ALA A 114 -1.95 -1.05 0.68
C ALA A 114 -1.70 -2.44 1.30
N PHE A 115 -1.10 -3.37 0.54
CA PHE A 115 -0.69 -4.67 1.06
C PHE A 115 0.33 -4.51 2.19
N SER A 116 1.37 -3.71 2.01
CA SER A 116 2.39 -3.47 3.04
C SER A 116 1.79 -2.90 4.33
N GLU A 117 0.91 -1.89 4.21
CA GLU A 117 0.23 -1.28 5.36
C GLU A 117 -0.72 -2.28 6.09
N THR A 118 -1.26 -3.24 5.36
CA THR A 118 -2.19 -4.22 5.95
C THR A 118 -1.47 -5.27 6.79
N ILE A 119 -0.24 -5.61 6.45
CA ILE A 119 0.54 -6.64 7.13
C ILE A 119 1.43 -6.10 8.25
N HIS A 120 1.67 -4.81 8.29
CA HIS A 120 2.42 -4.13 9.34
C HIS A 120 1.49 -3.67 10.47
#